data_1531e5e7ce30c50ec831f7adbb13dd29
#
_entry.id   1531e5e7ce30c50ec831f7adbb13dd29
#
_cell.length_a   1.000
_cell.length_b   1.000
_cell.length_c   1.000
_cell.angle_alpha   90.00
_cell.angle_beta   90.00
_cell.angle_gamma   90.00
#
_symmetry.space_group_name_H-M   'P 1'
#
loop_
_entity.id
_entity.type
_entity.pdbx_description
1 polymer ?
#
loop_
_entity_poly.entity_id
_entity_poly.type
_entity_poly.pdbx_seq_one_letter_code
_entity_poly.pdbx_strand_id
1 'polypeptide(L)'
;LELARNVAMYPTKRSAIFVFFTAEEKGLLGSNYFVENAPVALEDIVYNFNIDNGGYNDTTIVSVVGLERTTAEDHIQSACNAFGLEGIEDPAKEEGLFDRSDNVNFAKKGIPAPTFSLGFRAFDAEIFKYYHQPSDEESSLNFGYLLKYFKSYALSARLIADAPSAPFWISGDKYYEDGVKLYKREQE
;
A
#
# COMPACT_ATOMS: atom_id res chain seq x y z
N LEU A 1 4.71 13.76 -2.53
CA LEU A 1 5.23 14.74 -3.52
C LEU A 1 6.68 14.44 -3.92
N GLU A 2 7.61 14.14 -3.00
CA GLU A 2 9.02 13.84 -3.33
C GLU A 2 9.16 12.59 -4.20
N LEU A 3 8.35 11.56 -4.00
CA LEU A 3 8.34 10.39 -4.89
C LEU A 3 7.90 10.79 -6.31
N ALA A 4 6.85 11.61 -6.44
CA ALA A 4 6.40 12.10 -7.74
C ALA A 4 7.49 12.90 -8.46
N ARG A 5 8.18 13.77 -7.73
CA ARG A 5 9.34 14.51 -8.25
C ARG A 5 10.47 13.57 -8.68
N ASN A 6 10.76 12.55 -7.86
CA ASN A 6 11.80 11.57 -8.19
C ASN A 6 11.45 10.78 -9.46
N VAL A 7 10.21 10.31 -9.60
CA VAL A 7 9.76 9.60 -10.81
C VAL A 7 9.79 10.52 -12.05
N ALA A 8 9.44 11.80 -11.89
CA ALA A 8 9.52 12.75 -12.99
C ALA A 8 10.96 13.01 -13.47
N MET A 9 11.93 13.03 -12.53
CA MET A 9 13.36 13.21 -12.85
C MET A 9 14.03 11.93 -13.36
N TYR A 10 13.61 10.80 -12.86
CA TYR A 10 14.14 9.47 -13.14
C TYR A 10 12.98 8.51 -13.45
N PRO A 11 12.46 8.55 -14.70
CA PRO A 11 11.29 7.76 -15.07
C PRO A 11 11.46 6.27 -14.81
N THR A 12 10.38 5.64 -14.37
CA THR A 12 10.25 4.19 -14.25
C THR A 12 9.75 3.58 -15.56
N LYS A 13 9.89 2.26 -15.71
CA LYS A 13 9.40 1.54 -16.91
C LYS A 13 7.89 1.66 -17.08
N ARG A 14 7.13 1.58 -15.96
CA ARG A 14 5.68 1.83 -15.94
C ARG A 14 5.41 3.25 -15.48
N SER A 15 4.39 3.86 -16.03
CA SER A 15 3.88 5.15 -15.58
C SER A 15 3.35 5.05 -14.15
N ALA A 16 3.43 6.16 -13.41
CA ALA A 16 2.86 6.26 -12.07
C ALA A 16 1.77 7.34 -12.03
N ILE A 17 0.64 7.02 -11.43
CA ILE A 17 -0.43 7.96 -11.11
C ILE A 17 -0.35 8.21 -9.60
N PHE A 18 -0.25 9.47 -9.20
CA PHE A 18 -0.26 9.90 -7.81
C PHE A 18 -1.64 10.45 -7.46
N VAL A 19 -2.32 9.80 -6.55
CA VAL A 19 -3.69 10.17 -6.18
C VAL A 19 -3.76 10.45 -4.68
N PHE A 20 -4.41 11.53 -4.30
CA PHE A 20 -4.78 11.85 -2.92
C PHE A 20 -6.30 11.73 -2.83
N PHE A 21 -6.77 10.69 -2.14
CA PHE A 21 -8.18 10.45 -1.99
C PHE A 21 -8.78 11.36 -0.92
N THR A 22 -10.03 11.73 -1.11
CA THR A 22 -10.82 12.46 -0.11
C THR A 22 -11.87 11.55 0.50
N ALA A 23 -12.34 11.92 1.70
CA ALA A 23 -13.46 11.28 2.37
C ALA A 23 -13.27 9.75 2.59
N GLU A 24 -12.04 9.33 2.90
CA GLU A 24 -11.74 7.97 3.33
C GLU A 24 -12.57 7.63 4.56
N GLU A 25 -12.50 8.44 5.61
CA GLU A 25 -13.24 8.33 6.89
C GLU A 25 -14.78 8.43 6.75
N LYS A 26 -15.29 8.77 5.56
CA LYS A 26 -16.72 8.83 5.23
C LYS A 26 -17.20 7.64 4.40
N GLY A 27 -16.40 6.58 4.33
CA GLY A 27 -16.69 5.36 3.60
C GLY A 27 -15.98 5.24 2.26
N LEU A 28 -14.71 5.63 2.20
CA LEU A 28 -13.80 5.43 1.06
C LEU A 28 -14.33 6.06 -0.24
N LEU A 29 -14.98 7.24 -0.12
CA LEU A 29 -15.73 7.82 -1.23
C LEU A 29 -14.83 8.25 -2.39
N GLY A 30 -13.63 8.76 -2.09
CA GLY A 30 -12.69 9.24 -3.12
C GLY A 30 -12.13 8.10 -3.96
N SER A 31 -11.69 7.03 -3.33
CA SER A 31 -11.17 5.86 -4.05
C SER A 31 -12.26 5.10 -4.81
N ASN A 32 -13.47 5.01 -4.23
CA ASN A 32 -14.61 4.44 -4.94
C ASN A 32 -14.95 5.25 -6.20
N TYR A 33 -15.01 6.58 -6.09
CA TYR A 33 -15.22 7.44 -7.26
C TYR A 33 -14.12 7.25 -8.31
N PHE A 34 -12.85 7.16 -7.87
CA PHE A 34 -11.72 6.99 -8.76
C PHE A 34 -11.83 5.72 -9.60
N VAL A 35 -12.12 4.56 -8.99
CA VAL A 35 -12.20 3.29 -9.74
C VAL A 35 -13.42 3.22 -10.68
N GLU A 36 -14.46 4.02 -10.42
CA GLU A 36 -15.61 4.12 -11.32
C GLU A 36 -15.38 5.14 -12.45
N ASN A 37 -14.45 6.08 -12.28
CA ASN A 37 -14.18 7.19 -13.21
C ASN A 37 -12.68 7.35 -13.47
N ALA A 38 -11.94 6.25 -13.57
CA ALA A 38 -10.49 6.29 -13.71
C ALA A 38 -10.07 7.02 -15.02
N PRO A 39 -8.97 7.79 -14.98
CA PRO A 39 -8.49 8.53 -16.15
C PRO A 39 -7.88 7.64 -17.24
N VAL A 40 -7.70 6.36 -16.95
CA VAL A 40 -7.19 5.31 -17.84
C VAL A 40 -8.07 4.07 -17.69
N ALA A 41 -7.99 3.12 -18.61
CA ALA A 41 -8.69 1.85 -18.45
C ALA A 41 -8.20 1.09 -17.21
N LEU A 42 -9.10 0.43 -16.48
CA LEU A 42 -8.71 -0.25 -15.22
C LEU A 42 -7.69 -1.36 -15.47
N GLU A 43 -7.75 -2.04 -16.60
CA GLU A 43 -6.78 -3.05 -16.99
C GLU A 43 -5.36 -2.50 -17.24
N ASP A 44 -5.22 -1.19 -17.42
CA ASP A 44 -3.92 -0.51 -17.52
C ASP A 44 -3.34 -0.16 -16.14
N ILE A 45 -4.15 -0.21 -15.08
CA ILE A 45 -3.71 -0.02 -13.69
C ILE A 45 -3.27 -1.38 -13.14
N VAL A 46 -1.99 -1.67 -13.18
CA VAL A 46 -1.46 -2.99 -12.82
C VAL A 46 -1.21 -3.20 -11.33
N TYR A 47 -1.21 -2.12 -10.55
CA TYR A 47 -0.96 -2.18 -9.12
C TYR A 47 -1.39 -0.87 -8.43
N ASN A 48 -2.07 -0.98 -7.32
CA ASN A 48 -2.29 0.12 -6.39
C ASN A 48 -1.38 -0.07 -5.18
N PHE A 49 -0.51 0.87 -4.91
CA PHE A 49 0.35 0.85 -3.73
C PHE A 49 -0.14 1.90 -2.75
N ASN A 50 -1.14 1.51 -1.98
CA ASN A 50 -1.76 2.38 -0.99
C ASN A 50 -0.79 2.72 0.14
N ILE A 51 -0.92 3.91 0.69
CA ILE A 51 -0.22 4.36 1.89
C ILE A 51 -1.24 4.99 2.82
N ASP A 52 -1.36 4.42 4.00
CA ASP A 52 -2.30 4.85 5.01
C ASP A 52 -1.69 4.58 6.39
N ASN A 53 -1.81 5.54 7.31
CA ASN A 53 -1.06 5.54 8.54
C ASN A 53 -1.97 5.61 9.76
N GLY A 54 -2.10 4.49 10.47
CA GLY A 54 -2.88 4.37 11.68
C GLY A 54 -2.08 4.47 13.00
N GLY A 55 -0.82 4.91 12.94
CA GLY A 55 0.08 4.93 14.09
C GLY A 55 1.06 3.73 14.11
N TYR A 56 2.00 3.75 15.05
CA TYR A 56 3.03 2.72 15.17
C TYR A 56 3.45 2.50 16.63
N ASN A 57 3.86 1.28 16.94
CA ASN A 57 4.46 0.91 18.21
C ASN A 57 5.84 0.23 18.05
N ASP A 58 6.31 0.06 16.80
CA ASP A 58 7.63 -0.49 16.49
C ASP A 58 8.27 0.28 15.32
N THR A 59 9.43 0.89 15.57
CA THR A 59 10.19 1.67 14.58
C THR A 59 11.25 0.86 13.83
N THR A 60 11.27 -0.45 13.99
CA THR A 60 12.19 -1.37 13.29
C THR A 60 11.55 -2.06 12.10
N ILE A 61 10.24 -1.97 11.97
CA ILE A 61 9.45 -2.66 10.96
C ILE A 61 8.57 -1.69 10.14
N VAL A 62 8.04 -2.22 9.07
CA VAL A 62 6.92 -1.68 8.29
C VAL A 62 5.87 -2.77 8.21
N SER A 63 4.64 -2.47 8.58
CA SER A 63 3.52 -3.39 8.45
C SER A 63 2.85 -3.17 7.11
N VAL A 64 2.78 -4.22 6.28
CA VAL A 64 2.18 -4.13 4.95
C VAL A 64 0.94 -5.00 4.92
N VAL A 65 -0.21 -4.35 5.02
CA VAL A 65 -1.51 -5.04 5.02
C VAL A 65 -1.77 -5.61 3.63
N GLY A 66 -1.67 -6.93 3.52
CA GLY A 66 -1.76 -7.66 2.26
C GLY A 66 -0.41 -7.89 1.56
N LEU A 67 0.70 -7.88 2.28
CA LEU A 67 2.04 -8.19 1.75
C LEU A 67 2.06 -9.54 1.04
N GLU A 68 1.63 -10.58 1.74
CA GLU A 68 1.59 -11.97 1.31
C GLU A 68 0.54 -12.27 0.24
N ARG A 69 -0.31 -11.30 -0.06
CA ARG A 69 -1.45 -11.48 -0.99
C ARG A 69 -1.09 -11.22 -2.44
N THR A 70 0.09 -10.64 -2.69
CA THR A 70 0.54 -10.29 -4.04
C THR A 70 1.97 -10.72 -4.31
N THR A 71 2.33 -10.90 -5.58
CA THR A 71 3.71 -11.26 -6.00
C THR A 71 4.70 -10.09 -5.87
N ALA A 72 4.32 -8.97 -5.23
CA ALA A 72 5.21 -7.83 -4.99
C ALA A 72 6.01 -7.95 -3.68
N GLU A 73 5.77 -8.98 -2.89
CA GLU A 73 6.37 -9.16 -1.55
C GLU A 73 7.89 -8.97 -1.55
N ASP A 74 8.62 -9.68 -2.40
CA ASP A 74 10.09 -9.60 -2.47
C ASP A 74 10.60 -8.18 -2.77
N HIS A 75 9.87 -7.43 -3.59
CA HIS A 75 10.23 -6.04 -3.90
C HIS A 75 10.08 -5.14 -2.67
N ILE A 76 9.01 -5.33 -1.91
CA ILE A 76 8.71 -4.55 -0.71
C ILE A 76 9.69 -4.90 0.40
N GLN A 77 9.93 -6.18 0.66
CA GLN A 77 10.89 -6.64 1.67
C GLN A 77 12.32 -6.17 1.35
N SER A 78 12.75 -6.29 0.10
CA SER A 78 14.06 -5.81 -0.35
C SER A 78 14.22 -4.31 -0.12
N ALA A 79 13.19 -3.53 -0.40
CA ALA A 79 13.20 -2.08 -0.19
C ALA A 79 13.25 -1.71 1.30
N CYS A 80 12.48 -2.40 2.16
CA CYS A 80 12.53 -2.20 3.60
C CYS A 80 13.92 -2.50 4.16
N ASN A 81 14.49 -3.66 3.79
CA ASN A 81 15.81 -4.10 4.22
C ASN A 81 16.92 -3.12 3.82
N ALA A 82 16.81 -2.48 2.64
CA ALA A 82 17.79 -1.49 2.15
C ALA A 82 17.91 -0.26 3.08
N PHE A 83 16.89 0.02 3.90
CA PHE A 83 16.90 1.14 4.86
C PHE A 83 16.90 0.67 6.32
N GLY A 84 17.18 -0.61 6.57
CA GLY A 84 17.28 -1.18 7.91
C GLY A 84 15.93 -1.30 8.61
N LEU A 85 14.87 -1.56 7.86
CA LEU A 85 13.54 -1.92 8.33
C LEU A 85 13.21 -3.34 7.84
N GLU A 86 12.37 -4.05 8.57
CA GLU A 86 11.79 -5.32 8.15
C GLU A 86 10.36 -5.07 7.65
N GLY A 87 10.04 -5.53 6.44
CA GLY A 87 8.66 -5.56 5.95
C GLY A 87 7.94 -6.80 6.50
N ILE A 88 6.87 -6.61 7.23
CA ILE A 88 6.08 -7.72 7.79
C ILE A 88 4.65 -7.71 7.26
N GLU A 89 4.01 -8.87 7.28
CA GLU A 89 2.57 -9.01 7.04
C GLU A 89 1.74 -8.24 8.07
N ASP A 90 0.44 -8.11 7.80
CA ASP A 90 -0.52 -7.59 8.76
C ASP A 90 -0.48 -8.38 10.07
N PRO A 91 -0.02 -7.78 11.18
CA PRO A 91 0.05 -8.47 12.47
C PRO A 91 -1.28 -8.48 13.23
N ALA A 92 -2.31 -7.83 12.70
CA ALA A 92 -3.64 -7.71 13.29
C ALA A 92 -4.74 -8.11 12.28
N LYS A 93 -4.58 -9.27 11.64
CA LYS A 93 -5.50 -9.77 10.59
C LYS A 93 -6.95 -9.86 11.07
N GLU A 94 -7.17 -10.08 12.37
CA GLU A 94 -8.50 -10.10 13.00
C GLU A 94 -9.22 -8.76 12.95
N GLU A 95 -8.49 -7.65 12.83
CA GLU A 95 -9.06 -6.31 12.70
C GLU A 95 -9.61 -6.02 11.30
N GLY A 96 -9.31 -6.88 10.32
CA GLY A 96 -9.78 -6.75 8.96
C GLY A 96 -9.29 -5.48 8.25
N LEU A 97 -8.08 -5.03 8.57
CA LEU A 97 -7.51 -3.75 8.11
C LEU A 97 -7.49 -3.61 6.59
N PHE A 98 -7.31 -4.72 5.87
CA PHE A 98 -7.28 -4.72 4.41
C PHE A 98 -8.56 -4.13 3.79
N ASP A 99 -9.70 -4.37 4.41
CA ASP A 99 -11.01 -3.94 3.90
C ASP A 99 -11.43 -2.56 4.45
N ARG A 100 -10.55 -1.85 5.17
CA ARG A 100 -10.86 -0.59 5.88
C ARG A 100 -10.17 0.64 5.30
N SER A 101 -9.36 0.50 4.25
CA SER A 101 -8.68 1.62 3.58
C SER A 101 -8.96 1.65 2.07
N ASP A 102 -8.56 2.70 1.41
CA ASP A 102 -8.82 3.01 -0.01
C ASP A 102 -8.41 1.91 -0.99
N ASN A 103 -7.43 1.09 -0.61
CA ASN A 103 -6.94 -0.05 -1.39
C ASN A 103 -8.05 -1.04 -1.77
N VAL A 104 -9.05 -1.23 -0.90
CA VAL A 104 -10.09 -2.24 -1.11
C VAL A 104 -10.94 -1.97 -2.35
N ASN A 105 -11.14 -0.70 -2.72
CA ASN A 105 -11.90 -0.36 -3.93
C ASN A 105 -11.17 -0.78 -5.20
N PHE A 106 -9.84 -0.75 -5.21
CA PHE A 106 -9.02 -1.31 -6.29
C PHE A 106 -9.05 -2.84 -6.27
N ALA A 107 -8.90 -3.44 -5.11
CA ALA A 107 -8.94 -4.90 -4.95
C ALA A 107 -10.26 -5.50 -5.46
N LYS A 108 -11.40 -4.88 -5.16
CA LYS A 108 -12.73 -5.27 -5.67
C LYS A 108 -12.85 -5.20 -7.19
N LYS A 109 -11.99 -4.45 -7.87
CA LYS A 109 -11.90 -4.40 -9.34
C LYS A 109 -10.85 -5.38 -9.89
N GLY A 110 -10.20 -6.18 -9.02
CA GLY A 110 -9.18 -7.15 -9.41
C GLY A 110 -7.75 -6.59 -9.46
N ILE A 111 -7.54 -5.32 -9.11
CA ILE A 111 -6.23 -4.68 -9.10
C ILE A 111 -5.50 -5.04 -7.80
N PRO A 112 -4.28 -5.65 -7.84
CA PRO A 112 -3.49 -5.90 -6.65
C PRO A 112 -3.23 -4.62 -5.86
N ALA A 113 -3.58 -4.62 -4.56
CA ALA A 113 -3.66 -3.38 -3.78
C ALA A 113 -3.34 -3.59 -2.29
N PRO A 114 -2.07 -3.81 -1.89
CA PRO A 114 -1.71 -3.78 -0.48
C PRO A 114 -1.60 -2.36 0.05
N THR A 115 -1.69 -2.22 1.37
CA THR A 115 -1.47 -0.95 2.07
C THR A 115 -0.14 -0.98 2.82
N PHE A 116 0.73 -0.04 2.50
CA PHE A 116 1.99 0.19 3.18
C PHE A 116 1.73 1.08 4.39
N SER A 117 1.82 0.51 5.59
CA SER A 117 1.49 1.18 6.84
C SER A 117 2.70 1.31 7.76
N LEU A 118 2.60 2.19 8.75
CA LEU A 118 3.63 2.33 9.79
C LEU A 118 3.80 1.03 10.58
N GLY A 119 4.93 0.86 11.24
CA GLY A 119 5.27 -0.35 11.98
C GLY A 119 4.43 -0.53 13.23
N PHE A 120 3.56 -1.51 13.22
CA PHE A 120 2.81 -1.96 14.40
C PHE A 120 2.85 -3.48 14.52
N ARG A 121 2.75 -3.99 15.75
CA ARG A 121 2.66 -5.42 16.02
C ARG A 121 1.31 -5.84 16.58
N ALA A 122 0.54 -4.89 17.05
CA ALA A 122 -0.82 -5.06 17.54
C ALA A 122 -1.48 -3.68 17.64
N PHE A 123 -2.79 -3.64 17.66
CA PHE A 123 -3.55 -2.46 18.06
C PHE A 123 -3.60 -2.39 19.59
N ASP A 124 -2.60 -1.77 20.18
CA ASP A 124 -2.40 -1.70 21.61
C ASP A 124 -2.64 -0.30 22.21
N ALA A 125 -2.42 -0.17 23.51
CA ALA A 125 -2.62 1.10 24.21
C ALA A 125 -1.71 2.23 23.68
N GLU A 126 -0.56 1.92 23.08
CA GLU A 126 0.34 2.93 22.51
C GLU A 126 -0.25 3.53 21.25
N ILE A 127 -0.78 2.71 20.35
CA ILE A 127 -1.46 3.18 19.14
C ILE A 127 -2.72 3.96 19.51
N PHE A 128 -3.54 3.46 20.43
CA PHE A 128 -4.80 4.12 20.84
C PHE A 128 -4.62 5.47 21.55
N LYS A 129 -3.41 5.85 21.94
CA LYS A 129 -3.14 7.23 22.40
C LYS A 129 -3.30 8.26 21.28
N TYR A 130 -3.07 7.85 20.04
CA TYR A 130 -3.02 8.74 18.87
C TYR A 130 -4.10 8.42 17.85
N TYR A 131 -4.37 7.15 17.58
CA TYR A 131 -5.30 6.71 16.56
C TYR A 131 -6.70 7.31 16.76
N HIS A 132 -7.12 8.17 15.83
CA HIS A 132 -8.36 8.95 15.87
C HIS A 132 -8.52 9.83 17.13
N GLN A 133 -7.42 10.32 17.69
CA GLN A 133 -7.42 11.17 18.89
C GLN A 133 -6.87 12.57 18.59
N PRO A 134 -7.29 13.61 19.36
CA PRO A 134 -6.71 14.95 19.25
C PRO A 134 -5.22 15.03 19.55
N SER A 135 -4.66 14.01 20.20
CA SER A 135 -3.23 13.86 20.51
C SER A 135 -2.40 13.34 19.33
N ASP A 136 -3.03 13.04 18.19
CA ASP A 136 -2.31 12.68 16.96
C ASP A 136 -1.73 13.94 16.33
N GLU A 137 -0.58 14.34 16.88
CA GLU A 137 0.16 15.54 16.51
C GLU A 137 1.57 15.19 16.03
N GLU A 138 2.18 16.11 15.30
CA GLU A 138 3.53 15.96 14.76
C GLU A 138 4.60 15.68 15.83
N SER A 139 4.39 16.19 17.06
CA SER A 139 5.29 15.99 18.20
C SER A 139 5.41 14.53 18.67
N SER A 140 4.43 13.70 18.32
CA SER A 140 4.43 12.26 18.63
C SER A 140 5.27 11.44 17.66
N LEU A 141 5.72 12.03 16.54
CA LEU A 141 6.31 11.30 15.43
C LEU A 141 7.85 11.18 15.57
N ASN A 142 8.36 9.99 15.26
CA ASN A 142 9.81 9.77 15.08
C ASN A 142 10.21 10.04 13.62
N PHE A 143 10.71 11.24 13.34
CA PHE A 143 11.08 11.64 11.99
C PHE A 143 12.26 10.83 11.41
N GLY A 144 13.14 10.28 12.25
CA GLY A 144 14.21 9.38 11.81
C GLY A 144 13.65 8.08 11.24
N TYR A 145 12.64 7.50 11.92
CA TYR A 145 11.90 6.35 11.43
C TYR A 145 11.07 6.69 10.18
N LEU A 146 10.33 7.80 10.20
CA LEU A 146 9.50 8.22 9.06
C LEU A 146 10.33 8.43 7.78
N LEU A 147 11.56 8.90 7.90
CA LEU A 147 12.46 9.03 6.75
C LEU A 147 12.84 7.67 6.17
N LYS A 148 13.12 6.67 7.01
CA LYS A 148 13.38 5.28 6.56
C LYS A 148 12.13 4.67 5.92
N TYR A 149 10.99 4.81 6.58
CA TYR A 149 9.68 4.37 6.11
C TYR A 149 9.37 4.94 4.71
N PHE A 150 9.48 6.26 4.55
CA PHE A 150 9.26 6.91 3.26
C PHE A 150 10.23 6.43 2.17
N LYS A 151 11.50 6.26 2.50
CA LYS A 151 12.50 5.73 1.55
C LYS A 151 12.17 4.29 1.15
N SER A 152 11.73 3.46 2.08
CA SER A 152 11.30 2.09 1.82
C SER A 152 10.08 2.07 0.89
N TYR A 153 9.07 2.89 1.16
CA TYR A 153 7.91 3.05 0.28
C TYR A 153 8.31 3.48 -1.13
N ALA A 154 9.15 4.52 -1.23
CA ALA A 154 9.58 5.06 -2.51
C ALA A 154 10.39 4.04 -3.33
N LEU A 155 11.29 3.29 -2.69
CA LEU A 155 12.05 2.25 -3.36
C LEU A 155 11.17 1.07 -3.75
N SER A 156 10.25 0.62 -2.90
CA SER A 156 9.26 -0.42 -3.22
C SER A 156 8.47 -0.04 -4.48
N ALA A 157 7.92 1.17 -4.50
CA ALA A 157 7.16 1.67 -5.66
C ALA A 157 7.99 1.64 -6.95
N ARG A 158 9.27 2.03 -6.87
CA ARG A 158 10.18 1.99 -8.04
C ARG A 158 10.49 0.56 -8.48
N LEU A 159 10.83 -0.33 -7.55
CA LEU A 159 11.12 -1.73 -7.86
C LEU A 159 9.91 -2.40 -8.54
N ILE A 160 8.71 -2.15 -8.04
CA ILE A 160 7.45 -2.64 -8.63
C ILE A 160 7.24 -2.04 -10.02
N ALA A 161 7.40 -0.73 -10.18
CA ALA A 161 7.22 -0.05 -11.46
C ALA A 161 8.26 -0.45 -12.52
N ASP A 162 9.46 -0.86 -12.10
CA ASP A 162 10.56 -1.30 -12.97
C ASP A 162 10.63 -2.83 -13.15
N ALA A 163 9.81 -3.60 -12.43
CA ALA A 163 9.81 -5.06 -12.50
C ALA A 163 9.53 -5.57 -13.93
N PRO A 164 10.13 -6.70 -14.35
CA PRO A 164 9.89 -7.28 -15.68
C PRO A 164 8.42 -7.63 -15.93
N SER A 165 7.75 -8.17 -14.91
CA SER A 165 6.33 -8.50 -14.91
C SER A 165 5.57 -7.63 -13.92
N ALA A 166 4.32 -7.31 -14.22
CA ALA A 166 3.43 -6.66 -13.26
C ALA A 166 3.12 -7.63 -12.10
N PRO A 167 3.08 -7.13 -10.85
CA PRO A 167 2.61 -7.94 -9.74
C PRO A 167 1.18 -8.42 -9.96
N PHE A 168 0.84 -9.53 -9.31
CA PHE A 168 -0.48 -10.12 -9.37
C PHE A 168 -0.89 -10.68 -8.01
N TRP A 169 -2.16 -11.04 -7.87
CA TRP A 169 -2.67 -11.75 -6.70
C TRP A 169 -2.05 -13.14 -6.59
N ILE A 170 -1.80 -13.59 -5.37
CA ILE A 170 -1.42 -14.99 -5.13
C ILE A 170 -2.63 -15.89 -5.36
N SER A 171 -2.41 -17.06 -5.96
CA SER A 171 -3.46 -18.05 -6.19
C SER A 171 -4.18 -18.40 -4.89
N GLY A 172 -5.51 -18.39 -4.93
CA GLY A 172 -6.36 -18.61 -3.76
C GLY A 172 -6.72 -17.34 -2.98
N ASP A 173 -6.17 -16.17 -3.33
CA ASP A 173 -6.65 -14.90 -2.77
C ASP A 173 -8.09 -14.61 -3.21
N LYS A 174 -8.88 -13.97 -2.34
CA LYS A 174 -10.29 -13.67 -2.61
C LYS A 174 -10.52 -12.80 -3.85
N TYR A 175 -9.52 -12.02 -4.29
CA TYR A 175 -9.58 -11.14 -5.46
C TYR A 175 -8.84 -11.70 -6.69
N TYR A 176 -8.27 -12.91 -6.56
CA TYR A 176 -7.53 -13.54 -7.66
C TYR A 176 -8.36 -13.67 -8.93
N GLU A 177 -9.57 -14.21 -8.82
CA GLU A 177 -10.47 -14.42 -9.97
C GLU A 177 -10.93 -13.11 -10.62
N ASP A 178 -11.11 -12.05 -9.83
CA ASP A 178 -11.45 -10.73 -10.36
C ASP A 178 -10.25 -10.13 -11.12
N GLY A 179 -9.02 -10.37 -10.63
CA GLY A 179 -7.80 -10.03 -11.36
C GLY A 179 -7.63 -10.79 -12.65
N VAL A 180 -7.90 -12.12 -12.65
CA VAL A 180 -7.90 -12.94 -13.87
C VAL A 180 -8.84 -12.37 -14.92
N LYS A 181 -10.07 -12.01 -14.54
CA LYS A 181 -11.07 -11.40 -15.43
C LYS A 181 -10.62 -10.04 -15.95
N LEU A 182 -10.12 -9.15 -15.05
CA LEU A 182 -9.71 -7.81 -15.40
C LEU A 182 -8.58 -7.83 -16.46
N TYR A 183 -7.55 -8.61 -16.21
CA TYR A 183 -6.35 -8.65 -17.08
C TYR A 183 -6.44 -9.74 -18.17
N LYS A 184 -7.57 -10.42 -18.31
CA LYS A 184 -7.79 -11.47 -19.33
C LYS A 184 -6.70 -12.54 -19.32
N ARG A 185 -6.25 -12.94 -18.11
CA ARG A 185 -5.24 -14.00 -17.94
C ARG A 185 -5.88 -15.36 -18.17
N GLU A 186 -5.13 -16.29 -18.76
CA GLU A 186 -5.52 -17.69 -18.77
C GLU A 186 -5.46 -18.23 -17.34
N GLN A 187 -6.42 -19.08 -16.96
CA GLN A 187 -6.38 -19.76 -15.66
C GLN A 187 -5.29 -20.83 -15.72
N GLU A 188 -4.32 -20.73 -14.84
CA GLU A 188 -3.28 -21.77 -14.64
C GLU A 188 -3.78 -22.93 -13.79
#